data_10cd92c4577b02a237f2b87d76575a50
#
_entry.id   10cd92c4577b02a237f2b87d76575a50
#
_cell.length_a   1.000
_cell.length_b   1.000
_cell.length_c   1.000
_cell.angle_alpha   90.00
_cell.angle_beta   90.00
_cell.angle_gamma   90.00
#
_symmetry.space_group_name_H-M   'P 1'
#
loop_
_entity.id
_entity.type
_entity.pdbx_description
1 polymer ?
#
loop_
_entity_poly.entity_id
_entity_poly.type
_entity_poly.pdbx_seq_one_letter_code
_entity_poly.pdbx_strand_id
1 'polypeptide(L)'
;QDGIDKQAFKEHLDFLMELNTVRQAAETWLSKENSSVLRDRDMEENVKKILEIEQKIGSGKLVVSAHDGHIQKENPIYNSMGVLLTKDFGEAYYAIGTDVWKVTDNIKVLGEAKRTVQSFVSVDPLAAQARFAKGKQYALFFSGITDEKSKVYQLIHTPMEMLQLGEGYSFLMRFFPNRSYRVKSAPVQRYDSVIYLYEGNPIELLEKK
;
A
#
# COMPACT_ATOMS: atom_id res chain seq x y z
N GLN A 1 -27.06 29.86 -4.33
CA GLN A 1 -25.99 28.86 -4.50
C GLN A 1 -25.35 29.12 -5.84
N ASP A 2 -24.22 29.79 -5.79
CA ASP A 2 -23.53 30.35 -6.91
C ASP A 2 -23.02 29.25 -7.82
N GLY A 3 -23.40 29.32 -9.11
CA GLY A 3 -23.01 28.36 -10.12
C GLY A 3 -21.52 28.47 -10.40
N ILE A 4 -20.72 27.82 -9.57
CA ILE A 4 -19.29 27.57 -9.86
C ILE A 4 -19.29 26.75 -11.15
N ASP A 5 -18.67 27.27 -12.20
CA ASP A 5 -18.34 26.47 -13.37
C ASP A 5 -17.39 25.35 -12.92
N LYS A 6 -17.95 24.16 -12.69
CA LYS A 6 -17.23 23.01 -12.17
C LYS A 6 -16.08 22.61 -13.09
N GLN A 7 -16.20 22.82 -14.38
CA GLN A 7 -15.18 22.49 -15.35
C GLN A 7 -13.99 23.48 -15.23
N ALA A 8 -14.24 24.77 -15.23
CA ALA A 8 -13.21 25.78 -15.06
C ALA A 8 -12.51 25.67 -13.70
N PHE A 9 -13.29 25.36 -12.65
CA PHE A 9 -12.74 25.13 -11.33
C PHE A 9 -11.82 23.90 -11.30
N LYS A 10 -12.22 22.79 -11.93
CA LYS A 10 -11.39 21.59 -12.04
C LYS A 10 -10.10 21.86 -12.79
N GLU A 11 -10.15 22.52 -13.96
CA GLU A 11 -8.96 22.84 -14.73
C GLU A 11 -7.97 23.72 -13.95
N HIS A 12 -8.48 24.68 -13.18
CA HIS A 12 -7.64 25.49 -12.30
C HIS A 12 -6.95 24.65 -11.22
N LEU A 13 -7.68 23.72 -10.60
CA LEU A 13 -7.13 22.83 -9.59
C LEU A 13 -6.10 21.84 -10.14
N ASP A 14 -6.37 21.28 -11.33
CA ASP A 14 -5.43 20.40 -12.02
C ASP A 14 -4.10 21.13 -12.26
N PHE A 15 -4.16 22.38 -12.74
CA PHE A 15 -2.98 23.23 -12.92
C PHE A 15 -2.22 23.48 -11.60
N LEU A 16 -2.94 23.76 -10.50
CA LEU A 16 -2.30 23.93 -9.20
C LEU A 16 -1.65 22.65 -8.68
N MET A 17 -2.25 21.48 -8.96
CA MET A 17 -1.68 20.19 -8.62
C MET A 17 -0.40 19.89 -9.42
N GLU A 18 -0.37 20.24 -10.71
CA GLU A 18 0.84 20.12 -11.53
C GLU A 18 1.98 21.00 -10.99
N LEU A 19 1.71 22.27 -10.66
CA LEU A 19 2.68 23.15 -10.03
C LEU A 19 3.19 22.61 -8.69
N ASN A 20 2.29 22.07 -7.87
CA ASN A 20 2.67 21.45 -6.61
C ASN A 20 3.60 20.26 -6.82
N THR A 21 3.34 19.43 -7.82
CA THR A 21 4.18 18.27 -8.17
C THR A 21 5.60 18.73 -8.56
N VAL A 22 5.71 19.82 -9.35
CA VAL A 22 7.02 20.40 -9.72
C VAL A 22 7.75 20.92 -8.46
N ARG A 23 7.04 21.60 -7.55
CA ARG A 23 7.61 22.07 -6.28
C ARG A 23 8.13 20.88 -5.45
N GLN A 24 7.31 19.84 -5.26
CA GLN A 24 7.68 18.63 -4.50
C GLN A 24 8.90 17.93 -5.11
N ALA A 25 8.97 17.81 -6.44
CA ALA A 25 10.13 17.25 -7.13
C ALA A 25 11.41 18.07 -6.89
N ALA A 26 11.32 19.41 -6.93
CA ALA A 26 12.44 20.29 -6.66
C ALA A 26 12.89 20.19 -5.19
N GLU A 27 11.97 20.15 -4.24
CA GLU A 27 12.27 19.98 -2.82
C GLU A 27 12.96 18.64 -2.54
N THR A 28 12.46 17.55 -3.13
CA THR A 28 13.10 16.23 -3.03
C THR A 28 14.51 16.22 -3.60
N TRP A 29 14.73 16.90 -4.74
CA TRP A 29 16.05 17.02 -5.36
C TRP A 29 17.04 17.81 -4.48
N LEU A 30 16.58 18.88 -3.84
CA LEU A 30 17.42 19.78 -3.03
C LEU A 30 17.62 19.29 -1.58
N SER A 31 16.78 18.39 -1.11
CA SER A 31 16.77 17.91 0.27
C SER A 31 17.89 16.92 0.53
N LYS A 32 18.40 16.93 1.77
CA LYS A 32 19.27 15.88 2.32
C LYS A 32 18.48 14.82 3.09
N GLU A 33 17.19 14.99 3.22
CA GLU A 33 16.29 14.05 3.89
C GLU A 33 16.12 12.77 3.05
N ASN A 34 15.72 11.66 3.70
CA ASN A 34 15.46 10.41 3.00
C ASN A 34 14.31 10.60 1.98
N SER A 35 14.60 10.34 0.71
CA SER A 35 13.66 10.53 -0.39
C SER A 35 12.36 9.71 -0.24
N SER A 36 12.40 8.55 0.44
CA SER A 36 11.19 7.76 0.71
C SER A 36 10.27 8.47 1.70
N VAL A 37 10.82 9.11 2.73
CA VAL A 37 10.05 9.88 3.72
C VAL A 37 9.41 11.10 3.08
N LEU A 38 10.19 11.85 2.27
CA LEU A 38 9.68 13.00 1.53
C LEU A 38 8.54 12.60 0.59
N ARG A 39 8.75 11.55 -0.18
CA ARG A 39 7.76 11.03 -1.14
C ARG A 39 6.45 10.65 -0.45
N ASP A 40 6.48 9.98 0.69
CA ASP A 40 5.27 9.59 1.40
C ASP A 40 4.53 10.80 1.98
N ARG A 41 5.25 11.82 2.47
CA ARG A 41 4.67 13.09 2.88
C ARG A 41 4.02 13.83 1.72
N ASP A 42 4.67 13.88 0.57
CA ASP A 42 4.14 14.50 -0.64
C ASP A 42 2.90 13.78 -1.17
N MET A 43 2.89 12.44 -1.12
CA MET A 43 1.71 11.64 -1.47
C MET A 43 0.54 11.93 -0.52
N GLU A 44 0.78 12.00 0.78
CA GLU A 44 -0.24 12.36 1.77
C GLU A 44 -0.80 13.76 1.52
N GLU A 45 0.07 14.77 1.29
CA GLU A 45 -0.35 16.14 0.96
C GLU A 45 -1.24 16.17 -0.29
N ASN A 46 -0.87 15.42 -1.33
CA ASN A 46 -1.64 15.33 -2.57
C ASN A 46 -3.00 14.64 -2.35
N VAL A 47 -3.06 13.57 -1.56
CA VAL A 47 -4.32 12.90 -1.19
C VAL A 47 -5.26 13.88 -0.49
N LYS A 48 -4.77 14.68 0.46
CA LYS A 48 -5.57 15.69 1.16
C LYS A 48 -6.13 16.76 0.22
N LYS A 49 -5.30 17.27 -0.68
CA LYS A 49 -5.73 18.26 -1.68
C LYS A 49 -6.80 17.69 -2.62
N ILE A 50 -6.61 16.46 -3.11
CA ILE A 50 -7.59 15.80 -3.98
C ILE A 50 -8.90 15.58 -3.21
N LEU A 51 -8.83 15.17 -1.94
CA LEU A 51 -10.03 14.98 -1.11
C LEU A 51 -10.79 16.30 -0.89
N GLU A 52 -10.09 17.41 -0.64
CA GLU A 52 -10.71 18.74 -0.54
C GLU A 52 -11.45 19.13 -1.82
N ILE A 53 -10.89 18.79 -2.97
CA ILE A 53 -11.53 19.00 -4.28
C ILE A 53 -12.79 18.14 -4.39
N GLU A 54 -12.70 16.85 -4.09
CA GLU A 54 -13.82 15.92 -4.11
C GLU A 54 -14.95 16.34 -3.15
N GLN A 55 -14.61 16.90 -2.01
CA GLN A 55 -15.60 17.44 -1.06
C GLN A 55 -16.35 18.67 -1.60
N LYS A 56 -15.71 19.46 -2.46
CA LYS A 56 -16.31 20.68 -3.03
C LYS A 56 -17.16 20.42 -4.28
N ILE A 57 -16.72 19.53 -5.15
CA ILE A 57 -17.32 19.35 -6.49
C ILE A 57 -17.74 17.91 -6.82
N GLY A 58 -17.31 16.93 -6.03
CA GLY A 58 -17.53 15.50 -6.25
C GLY A 58 -18.36 14.82 -5.16
N SER A 59 -18.04 13.56 -4.91
CA SER A 59 -18.71 12.70 -3.93
C SER A 59 -18.25 12.91 -2.49
N GLY A 60 -17.15 13.63 -2.27
CA GLY A 60 -16.48 13.74 -0.98
C GLY A 60 -15.77 12.47 -0.53
N LYS A 61 -15.57 11.51 -1.43
CA LYS A 61 -14.92 10.22 -1.17
C LYS A 61 -13.75 10.01 -2.13
N LEU A 62 -12.69 9.40 -1.65
CA LEU A 62 -11.50 9.12 -2.45
C LEU A 62 -11.06 7.67 -2.24
N VAL A 63 -10.66 7.01 -3.32
CA VAL A 63 -9.99 5.71 -3.29
C VAL A 63 -8.57 5.90 -3.82
N VAL A 64 -7.59 5.49 -3.01
CA VAL A 64 -6.17 5.56 -3.36
C VAL A 64 -5.64 4.14 -3.54
N SER A 65 -4.98 3.88 -4.66
CA SER A 65 -4.28 2.62 -4.91
C SER A 65 -2.78 2.85 -4.87
N ALA A 66 -2.11 2.15 -3.96
CA ALA A 66 -0.65 2.19 -3.82
C ALA A 66 -0.14 0.86 -3.25
N HIS A 67 1.17 0.69 -3.22
CA HIS A 67 1.80 -0.46 -2.56
C HIS A 67 1.49 -0.46 -1.06
N ASP A 68 1.30 -1.65 -0.47
CA ASP A 68 0.94 -1.85 0.94
C ASP A 68 1.84 -1.11 1.92
N GLY A 69 3.13 -0.98 1.61
CA GLY A 69 4.06 -0.19 2.40
C GLY A 69 3.70 1.29 2.54
N HIS A 70 2.95 1.85 1.58
CA HIS A 70 2.51 3.24 1.59
C HIS A 70 1.14 3.44 2.24
N ILE A 71 0.25 2.44 2.17
CA ILE A 71 -1.14 2.58 2.64
C ILE A 71 -1.39 2.04 4.06
N GLN A 72 -0.45 1.30 4.63
CA GLN A 72 -0.59 0.72 5.97
C GLN A 72 -0.70 1.79 7.07
N LYS A 73 -1.55 1.53 8.08
CA LYS A 73 -1.80 2.44 9.23
C LYS A 73 -0.65 2.47 10.23
N GLU A 74 0.16 1.42 10.26
CA GLU A 74 1.37 1.31 11.06
C GLU A 74 2.55 0.87 10.20
N ASN A 75 3.68 1.56 10.32
CA ASN A 75 4.92 1.20 9.64
C ASN A 75 6.09 1.31 10.64
N PRO A 76 6.79 0.20 10.95
CA PRO A 76 7.85 0.20 11.95
C PRO A 76 9.14 0.91 11.50
N ILE A 77 9.23 1.30 10.22
CA ILE A 77 10.45 1.86 9.63
C ILE A 77 10.40 3.39 9.59
N TYR A 78 9.26 3.96 9.13
CA TYR A 78 9.06 5.40 9.01
C TYR A 78 7.58 5.75 8.88
N ASN A 79 7.23 7.03 9.00
CA ASN A 79 5.86 7.50 8.78
C ASN A 79 5.53 7.49 7.28
N SER A 80 4.93 6.39 6.81
CA SER A 80 4.44 6.27 5.44
C SER A 80 3.15 7.09 5.24
N MET A 81 2.73 7.28 3.98
CA MET A 81 1.49 8.00 3.64
C MET A 81 0.29 7.50 4.48
N GLY A 82 0.09 6.19 4.60
CA GLY A 82 -1.03 5.61 5.37
C GLY A 82 -0.95 5.91 6.87
N VAL A 83 0.26 5.96 7.46
CA VAL A 83 0.45 6.38 8.86
C VAL A 83 0.05 7.84 9.03
N LEU A 84 0.44 8.72 8.09
CA LEU A 84 0.08 10.15 8.12
C LEU A 84 -1.43 10.34 7.92
N LEU A 85 -2.04 9.65 6.95
CA LEU A 85 -3.49 9.67 6.72
C LEU A 85 -4.28 9.16 7.93
N THR A 86 -3.78 8.11 8.62
CA THR A 86 -4.39 7.60 9.86
C THR A 86 -4.38 8.67 10.94
N LYS A 87 -3.29 9.40 11.08
CA LYS A 87 -3.16 10.48 12.06
C LYS A 87 -4.12 11.63 11.79
N ASP A 88 -4.30 11.99 10.51
CA ASP A 88 -5.11 13.14 10.11
C ASP A 88 -6.61 12.82 10.04
N PHE A 89 -6.97 11.62 9.63
CA PHE A 89 -8.36 11.23 9.36
C PHE A 89 -8.94 10.20 10.35
N GLY A 90 -8.10 9.55 11.18
CA GLY A 90 -8.58 8.55 12.12
C GLY A 90 -9.39 7.43 11.45
N GLU A 91 -10.60 7.20 11.93
CA GLU A 91 -11.52 6.18 11.42
C GLU A 91 -12.07 6.47 10.01
N ALA A 92 -11.95 7.70 9.52
CA ALA A 92 -12.35 8.04 8.16
C ALA A 92 -11.34 7.52 7.11
N TYR A 93 -10.13 7.14 7.52
CA TYR A 93 -9.18 6.44 6.68
C TYR A 93 -9.33 4.92 6.84
N TYR A 94 -9.70 4.23 5.76
CA TYR A 94 -9.87 2.78 5.72
C TYR A 94 -8.79 2.14 4.84
N ALA A 95 -7.93 1.33 5.42
CA ALA A 95 -6.82 0.67 4.74
C ALA A 95 -7.18 -0.78 4.38
N ILE A 96 -7.09 -1.11 3.08
CA ILE A 96 -7.26 -2.47 2.57
C ILE A 96 -5.89 -2.98 2.12
N GLY A 97 -5.30 -3.90 2.89
CA GLY A 97 -4.05 -4.55 2.54
C GLY A 97 -4.24 -5.73 1.60
N THR A 98 -3.13 -6.20 1.05
CA THR A 98 -3.06 -7.46 0.28
C THR A 98 -1.99 -8.36 0.86
N ASP A 99 -2.22 -9.66 0.95
CA ASP A 99 -1.17 -10.64 1.22
C ASP A 99 -1.33 -11.85 0.30
N VAL A 100 -0.22 -12.46 -0.06
CA VAL A 100 -0.19 -13.60 -0.97
C VAL A 100 0.65 -14.71 -0.38
N TRP A 101 0.11 -15.95 -0.39
CA TRP A 101 0.86 -17.11 0.12
C TRP A 101 2.11 -17.38 -0.69
N LYS A 102 2.01 -17.37 -2.02
CA LYS A 102 3.14 -17.59 -2.93
C LYS A 102 3.03 -16.63 -4.11
N VAL A 103 4.08 -15.89 -4.38
CA VAL A 103 4.16 -15.02 -5.56
C VAL A 103 5.41 -15.34 -6.37
N THR A 104 5.25 -15.42 -7.67
CA THR A 104 6.36 -15.39 -8.62
C THR A 104 6.32 -14.03 -9.31
N ASP A 105 7.40 -13.29 -9.24
CA ASP A 105 7.49 -11.93 -9.76
C ASP A 105 8.68 -11.75 -10.68
N ASN A 106 8.51 -10.91 -11.68
CA ASN A 106 9.59 -10.42 -12.53
C ASN A 106 10.14 -9.13 -11.92
N ILE A 107 11.06 -9.28 -10.96
CA ILE A 107 11.54 -8.24 -10.08
C ILE A 107 12.88 -7.66 -10.56
N LYS A 108 13.08 -6.34 -10.35
CA LYS A 108 14.35 -5.66 -10.65
C LYS A 108 15.46 -6.14 -9.72
N VAL A 109 16.64 -6.42 -10.26
CA VAL A 109 17.84 -6.72 -9.45
C VAL A 109 18.40 -5.40 -8.90
N LEU A 110 18.59 -5.34 -7.58
CA LEU A 110 19.15 -4.15 -6.92
C LEU A 110 20.57 -3.85 -7.44
N GLY A 111 20.79 -2.60 -7.83
CA GLY A 111 22.07 -2.15 -8.39
C GLY A 111 22.29 -2.49 -9.87
N GLU A 112 21.34 -3.15 -10.53
CA GLU A 112 21.45 -3.53 -11.93
C GLU A 112 20.26 -3.03 -12.76
N ALA A 113 20.45 -2.90 -14.07
CA ALA A 113 19.37 -2.53 -15.00
C ALA A 113 18.47 -3.72 -15.39
N LYS A 114 18.83 -4.95 -15.00
CA LYS A 114 18.12 -6.16 -15.37
C LYS A 114 17.02 -6.54 -14.37
N ARG A 115 16.08 -7.34 -14.83
CA ARG A 115 15.06 -8.02 -14.03
C ARG A 115 15.34 -9.51 -13.98
N THR A 116 14.77 -10.18 -12.99
CA THR A 116 14.85 -11.64 -12.82
C THR A 116 13.52 -12.17 -12.30
N VAL A 117 13.18 -13.39 -12.70
CA VAL A 117 12.00 -14.07 -12.17
C VAL A 117 12.39 -14.78 -10.88
N GLN A 118 11.72 -14.41 -9.78
CA GLN A 118 11.95 -14.99 -8.45
C GLN A 118 10.62 -15.36 -7.82
N SER A 119 10.62 -16.39 -6.97
CA SER A 119 9.46 -16.81 -6.19
C SER A 119 9.68 -16.52 -4.71
N PHE A 120 8.64 -15.98 -4.06
CA PHE A 120 8.62 -15.67 -2.65
C PHE A 120 7.43 -16.38 -2.00
N VAL A 121 7.63 -16.83 -0.77
CA VAL A 121 6.60 -17.56 -0.02
C VAL A 121 6.38 -16.87 1.32
N SER A 122 5.12 -16.56 1.60
CA SER A 122 4.67 -16.06 2.90
C SER A 122 4.73 -17.15 3.96
N VAL A 123 4.72 -16.75 5.20
CA VAL A 123 4.49 -17.64 6.36
C VAL A 123 3.20 -17.27 7.09
N ASP A 124 2.43 -16.33 6.54
CA ASP A 124 1.13 -15.94 7.07
C ASP A 124 0.13 -17.09 6.95
N PRO A 125 -0.37 -17.64 8.09
CA PRO A 125 -1.35 -18.71 8.06
C PRO A 125 -2.68 -18.29 7.45
N LEU A 126 -3.03 -17.00 7.45
CA LEU A 126 -4.25 -16.49 6.81
C LEU A 126 -4.09 -16.52 5.29
N ALA A 127 -2.96 -16.07 4.74
CA ALA A 127 -2.68 -16.18 3.31
C ALA A 127 -2.71 -17.64 2.83
N ALA A 128 -2.20 -18.58 3.65
CA ALA A 128 -2.25 -20.01 3.35
C ALA A 128 -3.69 -20.57 3.24
N GLN A 129 -4.66 -20.01 3.97
CA GLN A 129 -6.06 -20.44 3.91
C GLN A 129 -6.74 -20.11 2.58
N ALA A 130 -6.23 -19.16 1.80
CA ALA A 130 -6.79 -18.80 0.52
C ALA A 130 -6.90 -19.98 -0.46
N ARG A 131 -6.08 -21.03 -0.28
CA ARG A 131 -6.16 -22.29 -1.06
C ARG A 131 -7.52 -22.98 -0.99
N PHE A 132 -8.27 -22.79 0.11
CA PHE A 132 -9.57 -23.43 0.33
C PHE A 132 -10.74 -22.57 -0.13
N ALA A 133 -10.51 -21.29 -0.43
CA ALA A 133 -11.54 -20.39 -0.91
C ALA A 133 -11.81 -20.61 -2.42
N LYS A 134 -13.06 -20.32 -2.84
CA LYS A 134 -13.41 -20.32 -4.25
C LYS A 134 -12.56 -19.27 -4.99
N GLY A 135 -11.89 -19.67 -6.06
CA GLY A 135 -10.97 -18.79 -6.79
C GLY A 135 -9.64 -18.55 -6.08
N LYS A 136 -9.34 -19.32 -5.01
CA LYS A 136 -8.09 -19.20 -4.23
C LYS A 136 -7.80 -17.78 -3.69
N GLN A 137 -8.87 -17.06 -3.35
CA GLN A 137 -8.78 -15.72 -2.77
C GLN A 137 -9.98 -15.44 -1.86
N TYR A 138 -9.79 -14.60 -0.85
CA TYR A 138 -10.86 -14.11 0.00
C TYR A 138 -10.49 -12.77 0.64
N ALA A 139 -11.48 -11.99 1.05
CA ALA A 139 -11.30 -10.79 1.85
C ALA A 139 -11.69 -11.05 3.30
N LEU A 140 -10.93 -10.51 4.23
CA LEU A 140 -11.20 -10.58 5.65
C LEU A 140 -11.37 -9.16 6.20
N PHE A 141 -12.58 -8.83 6.64
CA PHE A 141 -12.92 -7.55 7.24
C PHE A 141 -12.79 -7.68 8.76
N PHE A 142 -11.86 -6.98 9.36
CA PHE A 142 -11.50 -7.18 10.77
C PHE A 142 -12.58 -6.74 11.74
N SER A 143 -13.33 -5.69 11.40
CA SER A 143 -14.45 -5.19 12.22
C SER A 143 -15.57 -6.20 12.44
N GLY A 144 -15.70 -7.19 11.54
CA GLY A 144 -16.69 -8.28 11.70
C GLY A 144 -16.23 -9.44 12.60
N ILE A 145 -14.98 -9.42 13.07
CA ILE A 145 -14.39 -10.52 13.85
C ILE A 145 -14.37 -10.10 15.32
N THR A 146 -15.43 -10.42 16.05
CA THR A 146 -15.65 -9.96 17.44
C THR A 146 -15.48 -11.05 18.50
N ASP A 147 -15.44 -12.32 18.11
CA ASP A 147 -15.24 -13.43 19.05
C ASP A 147 -13.74 -13.58 19.38
N GLU A 148 -13.35 -13.04 20.54
CA GLU A 148 -11.97 -13.07 21.05
C GLU A 148 -11.40 -14.49 21.26
N LYS A 149 -12.27 -15.49 21.41
CA LYS A 149 -11.86 -16.89 21.56
C LYS A 149 -11.60 -17.56 20.21
N SER A 150 -12.06 -16.96 19.12
CA SER A 150 -11.82 -17.52 17.79
C SER A 150 -10.35 -17.45 17.41
N LYS A 151 -9.88 -18.48 16.71
CA LYS A 151 -8.50 -18.50 16.23
C LYS A 151 -8.18 -17.36 15.25
N VAL A 152 -9.17 -16.92 14.50
CA VAL A 152 -9.01 -15.82 13.54
C VAL A 152 -8.78 -14.51 14.29
N TYR A 153 -9.58 -14.23 15.34
CA TYR A 153 -9.38 -13.04 16.18
C TYR A 153 -7.97 -13.03 16.79
N GLN A 154 -7.53 -14.14 17.35
CA GLN A 154 -6.19 -14.26 17.93
C GLN A 154 -5.09 -14.02 16.89
N LEU A 155 -5.25 -14.55 15.67
CA LEU A 155 -4.27 -14.37 14.61
C LEU A 155 -4.17 -12.91 14.18
N ILE A 156 -5.30 -12.22 13.94
CA ILE A 156 -5.25 -10.82 13.45
C ILE A 156 -4.77 -9.84 14.52
N HIS A 157 -4.86 -10.18 15.81
CA HIS A 157 -4.37 -9.35 16.93
C HIS A 157 -2.97 -9.75 17.44
N THR A 158 -2.36 -10.79 16.87
CA THR A 158 -1.02 -11.23 17.26
C THR A 158 0.00 -10.86 16.18
N PRO A 159 1.16 -10.28 16.54
CA PRO A 159 2.19 -9.99 15.57
C PRO A 159 2.64 -11.22 14.78
N MET A 160 2.43 -11.21 13.49
CA MET A 160 2.84 -12.24 12.54
C MET A 160 3.63 -11.67 11.38
N GLU A 161 4.37 -12.53 10.68
CA GLU A 161 5.11 -12.12 9.49
C GLU A 161 4.18 -12.15 8.27
N MET A 162 3.94 -10.99 7.68
CA MET A 162 3.20 -10.80 6.44
C MET A 162 4.18 -10.54 5.29
N LEU A 163 3.83 -10.93 4.08
CA LEU A 163 4.63 -10.63 2.90
C LEU A 163 4.57 -9.13 2.59
N GLN A 164 5.72 -8.52 2.42
CA GLN A 164 5.86 -7.14 1.94
C GLN A 164 7.05 -7.07 0.99
N LEU A 165 6.80 -7.43 -0.26
CA LEU A 165 7.82 -7.42 -1.29
C LEU A 165 8.03 -6.00 -1.81
N GLY A 166 9.25 -5.48 -1.69
CA GLY A 166 9.65 -4.20 -2.29
C GLY A 166 9.93 -4.31 -3.79
N GLU A 167 10.39 -3.22 -4.38
CA GLU A 167 10.64 -3.12 -5.84
C GLU A 167 11.90 -3.82 -6.34
N GLY A 168 12.78 -4.27 -5.44
CA GLY A 168 14.08 -4.80 -5.81
C GLY A 168 14.44 -6.12 -5.15
N TYR A 169 15.13 -6.96 -5.91
CA TYR A 169 15.66 -8.25 -5.48
C TYR A 169 17.16 -8.17 -5.21
N SER A 170 17.58 -8.77 -4.10
CA SER A 170 18.98 -9.06 -3.78
C SER A 170 19.13 -10.57 -3.51
N PHE A 171 20.26 -11.15 -3.92
CA PHE A 171 20.56 -12.56 -3.64
C PHE A 171 20.50 -12.89 -2.14
N LEU A 172 20.81 -11.95 -1.27
CA LEU A 172 20.74 -12.11 0.19
C LEU A 172 19.30 -12.37 0.70
N MET A 173 18.27 -11.98 -0.05
CA MET A 173 16.88 -12.23 0.31
C MET A 173 16.56 -13.71 0.45
N ARG A 174 17.30 -14.60 -0.22
CA ARG A 174 17.16 -16.06 -0.08
C ARG A 174 17.53 -16.56 1.30
N PHE A 175 18.46 -15.90 1.96
CA PHE A 175 18.99 -16.32 3.27
C PHE A 175 18.33 -15.57 4.43
N PHE A 176 17.81 -14.37 4.17
CA PHE A 176 17.26 -13.49 5.19
C PHE A 176 15.83 -12.98 4.81
N PRO A 177 14.86 -13.89 4.60
CA PRO A 177 13.51 -13.50 4.18
C PRO A 177 12.83 -12.53 5.18
N ASN A 178 12.97 -12.78 6.48
CA ASN A 178 12.35 -11.98 7.54
C ASN A 178 12.91 -10.56 7.67
N ARG A 179 14.05 -10.29 7.06
CA ARG A 179 14.67 -8.94 7.03
C ARG A 179 14.52 -8.26 5.68
N SER A 180 14.03 -8.97 4.69
CA SER A 180 14.10 -8.53 3.30
C SER A 180 12.74 -8.28 2.66
N TYR A 181 11.77 -9.18 2.88
CA TYR A 181 10.46 -9.10 2.25
C TYR A 181 9.31 -9.57 3.15
N ARG A 182 9.55 -9.64 4.46
CA ARG A 182 8.51 -9.92 5.46
C ARG A 182 8.53 -8.84 6.52
N VAL A 183 7.36 -8.44 6.97
CA VAL A 183 7.20 -7.49 8.07
C VAL A 183 6.39 -8.13 9.17
N LYS A 184 6.87 -8.03 10.40
CA LYS A 184 6.22 -8.57 11.59
C LYS A 184 5.40 -7.47 12.26
N SER A 185 4.07 -7.61 12.23
CA SER A 185 3.11 -6.76 12.93
C SER A 185 1.77 -7.49 13.05
N ALA A 186 0.88 -7.05 13.92
CA ALA A 186 -0.48 -7.57 13.97
C ALA A 186 -1.29 -7.00 12.78
N PRO A 187 -1.99 -7.84 12.01
CA PRO A 187 -2.78 -7.38 10.86
C PRO A 187 -3.70 -6.19 11.15
N VAL A 188 -4.40 -6.20 12.29
CA VAL A 188 -5.33 -5.11 12.71
C VAL A 188 -4.65 -3.78 12.98
N GLN A 189 -3.35 -3.76 13.26
CA GLN A 189 -2.60 -2.52 13.44
C GLN A 189 -2.27 -1.86 12.10
N ARG A 190 -2.14 -2.68 11.05
CA ARG A 190 -1.74 -2.21 9.72
C ARG A 190 -2.91 -1.89 8.82
N TYR A 191 -4.00 -2.66 8.92
CA TYR A 191 -5.13 -2.60 7.99
C TYR A 191 -6.46 -2.72 8.71
N ASP A 192 -7.54 -2.30 8.07
CA ASP A 192 -8.92 -2.56 8.49
C ASP A 192 -9.47 -3.84 7.85
N SER A 193 -8.90 -4.22 6.72
CA SER A 193 -9.17 -5.47 6.02
C SER A 193 -8.00 -5.89 5.18
N VAL A 194 -7.93 -7.19 4.84
CA VAL A 194 -6.90 -7.74 3.95
C VAL A 194 -7.53 -8.65 2.91
N ILE A 195 -7.09 -8.53 1.67
CA ILE A 195 -7.39 -9.46 0.58
C ILE A 195 -6.26 -10.48 0.53
N TYR A 196 -6.59 -11.73 0.82
CA TYR A 196 -5.66 -12.85 0.80
C TYR A 196 -5.75 -13.60 -0.52
N LEU A 197 -4.60 -13.83 -1.12
CA LEU A 197 -4.42 -14.57 -2.38
C LEU A 197 -3.55 -15.79 -2.12
N TYR A 198 -3.89 -16.93 -2.73
CA TYR A 198 -3.05 -18.13 -2.58
C TYR A 198 -1.81 -18.08 -3.46
N GLU A 199 -1.95 -17.58 -4.70
CA GLU A 199 -0.87 -17.58 -5.67
C GLU A 199 -0.93 -16.35 -6.57
N GLY A 200 0.24 -15.75 -6.81
CA GLY A 200 0.43 -14.62 -7.73
C GLY A 200 1.44 -14.98 -8.82
N ASN A 201 1.13 -14.62 -10.05
CA ASN A 201 1.99 -14.84 -11.21
C ASN A 201 2.70 -13.53 -11.61
N PRO A 202 3.86 -13.60 -12.27
CA PRO A 202 4.55 -12.43 -12.77
C PRO A 202 3.72 -11.73 -13.85
N ILE A 203 3.83 -10.41 -13.89
CA ILE A 203 3.26 -9.63 -15.00
C ILE A 203 3.97 -9.99 -16.31
N GLU A 204 3.19 -10.11 -17.36
CA GLU A 204 3.72 -10.20 -18.73
C GLU A 204 4.08 -8.82 -19.24
N LEU A 205 5.29 -8.67 -19.73
CA LEU A 205 5.71 -7.41 -20.34
C LEU A 205 5.04 -7.27 -21.70
N LEU A 206 4.44 -6.11 -21.94
CA LEU A 206 3.92 -5.78 -23.28
C LEU A 206 5.09 -5.79 -24.26
N GLU A 207 4.94 -6.55 -25.35
CA GLU A 207 5.91 -6.50 -26.45
C GLU A 207 5.99 -5.05 -26.99
N LYS A 208 7.20 -4.54 -27.13
CA LYS A 208 7.39 -3.29 -27.86
C LYS A 208 6.98 -3.53 -29.30
N LYS A 209 5.86 -2.96 -29.71
CA LYS A 209 5.49 -2.85 -31.12
C LYS A 209 6.44 -1.92 -31.85
#